data_c1e42e673ec15e795d24021ff5018769
#
_entry.id   c1e42e673ec15e795d24021ff5018769
#
_cell.length_a   1.000
_cell.length_b   1.000
_cell.length_c   1.000
_cell.angle_alpha   90.00
_cell.angle_beta   90.00
_cell.angle_gamma   90.00
#
_symmetry.space_group_name_H-M   'P 1'
#
loop_
_entity.id
_entity.type
_entity.pdbx_description
1 polymer ?
#
loop_
_entity_poly.entity_id
_entity_poly.type
_entity_poly.pdbx_seq_one_letter_code
_entity_poly.pdbx_strand_id
1 'polypeptide(L)'
;MKEKYIDGESGSQKEIRGKYKRKTKKKRKRALKFVRFLLLTVLSAATLVLLALSPLFNIKWIEVSGNNHYNDNEITEVSNLIMGNNWFRTNGLDFKSIVLFRSIQSEKSIEQNRPYIKKVFVKLGFPNGVNINVTEREPIAIIPYSDSNLLIDAEGYILDSKKDVSKYRLLRIQGLDLDNCELGQAVNAEDKKKFNKFKMVIEEIKKVDNDKVYDSSKAILKHVNYIDVSDLDNICISLDSRVKVNLGNYKEVGSYRLSFLREVFFNKLQETDKGYLDFTTGNRPNFIPDK
;
A
#
# COMPACT_ATOMS: atom_id res chain seq x y z
N MET A 1 -95.75 46.44 -19.44
CA MET A 1 -94.34 46.15 -19.86
C MET A 1 -93.62 45.52 -18.68
N LYS A 2 -93.39 44.27 -18.72
CA LYS A 2 -92.63 43.53 -17.69
C LYS A 2 -91.24 43.20 -18.33
N GLU A 3 -90.20 43.82 -17.77
CA GLU A 3 -88.82 43.53 -18.13
C GLU A 3 -88.40 42.13 -17.58
N LYS A 4 -87.91 41.34 -18.51
CA LYS A 4 -87.30 40.02 -18.25
C LYS A 4 -85.83 40.24 -17.95
N TYR A 5 -85.42 40.27 -16.67
CA TYR A 5 -83.99 40.21 -16.29
C TYR A 5 -83.47 38.79 -16.59
N ILE A 6 -82.48 38.76 -17.37
CA ILE A 6 -81.78 37.53 -17.83
C ILE A 6 -80.79 37.10 -16.75
N ASP A 7 -81.03 35.97 -16.13
CA ASP A 7 -80.19 35.32 -15.12
C ASP A 7 -79.00 34.58 -15.86
N GLY A 8 -78.06 35.39 -16.44
CA GLY A 8 -76.91 34.83 -17.21
C GLY A 8 -75.56 34.66 -16.44
N GLU A 9 -75.46 35.16 -15.20
CA GLU A 9 -74.22 35.17 -14.48
C GLU A 9 -74.04 34.02 -13.46
N SER A 10 -75.00 33.22 -13.14
CA SER A 10 -74.91 32.22 -12.08
C SER A 10 -74.23 30.88 -12.52
N GLY A 11 -74.25 30.60 -13.85
CA GLY A 11 -73.67 29.34 -14.42
C GLY A 11 -72.19 29.36 -14.50
N SER A 12 -71.62 30.49 -15.00
CA SER A 12 -70.16 30.66 -15.19
C SER A 12 -69.38 30.64 -13.85
N GLN A 13 -69.87 31.30 -12.84
CA GLN A 13 -69.28 31.35 -11.50
C GLN A 13 -69.26 29.98 -10.79
N LYS A 14 -70.34 29.19 -10.96
CA LYS A 14 -70.39 27.81 -10.43
C LYS A 14 -69.43 26.87 -11.10
N GLU A 15 -69.21 27.01 -12.40
CA GLU A 15 -68.29 26.20 -13.16
C GLU A 15 -66.81 26.51 -12.81
N ILE A 16 -66.46 27.78 -12.68
CA ILE A 16 -65.12 28.25 -12.26
C ILE A 16 -64.84 27.78 -10.82
N ARG A 17 -65.78 27.92 -9.88
CA ARG A 17 -65.66 27.40 -8.51
C ARG A 17 -65.53 25.87 -8.49
N GLY A 18 -66.21 25.15 -9.36
CA GLY A 18 -66.12 23.70 -9.49
C GLY A 18 -64.75 23.24 -10.01
N LYS A 19 -64.20 23.93 -11.00
CA LYS A 19 -62.83 23.67 -11.54
C LYS A 19 -61.77 24.00 -10.48
N TYR A 20 -61.87 25.08 -9.73
CA TYR A 20 -60.97 25.44 -8.63
C TYR A 20 -61.02 24.40 -7.49
N LYS A 21 -62.17 24.00 -7.03
CA LYS A 21 -62.36 22.97 -6.00
C LYS A 21 -61.80 21.59 -6.45
N ARG A 22 -61.93 21.23 -7.73
CA ARG A 22 -61.33 20.00 -8.27
C ARG A 22 -59.81 20.05 -8.38
N LYS A 23 -59.21 21.21 -8.76
CA LYS A 23 -57.73 21.41 -8.80
C LYS A 23 -57.16 21.39 -7.37
N THR A 24 -57.78 22.01 -6.41
CA THR A 24 -57.29 21.99 -5.01
C THR A 24 -57.44 20.62 -4.36
N LYS A 25 -58.51 19.87 -4.62
CA LYS A 25 -58.66 18.47 -4.15
C LYS A 25 -57.61 17.55 -4.78
N LYS A 26 -57.24 17.71 -6.07
CA LYS A 26 -56.16 16.96 -6.73
C LYS A 26 -54.79 17.30 -6.13
N LYS A 27 -54.49 18.58 -5.88
CA LYS A 27 -53.25 19.03 -5.21
C LYS A 27 -53.16 18.46 -3.80
N ARG A 28 -54.22 18.50 -3.02
CA ARG A 28 -54.26 17.97 -1.65
C ARG A 28 -54.11 16.44 -1.61
N LYS A 29 -54.68 15.68 -2.56
CA LYS A 29 -54.42 14.22 -2.71
C LYS A 29 -53.00 13.90 -3.09
N ARG A 30 -52.36 14.71 -3.95
CA ARG A 30 -50.95 14.54 -4.31
C ARG A 30 -50.05 14.85 -3.11
N ALA A 31 -50.27 15.93 -2.39
CA ALA A 31 -49.55 16.29 -1.17
C ALA A 31 -49.71 15.19 -0.07
N LEU A 32 -50.90 14.64 0.12
CA LEU A 32 -51.11 13.53 1.06
C LEU A 32 -50.36 12.26 0.65
N LYS A 33 -50.28 11.94 -0.64
CA LYS A 33 -49.51 10.81 -1.13
C LYS A 33 -48.00 11.04 -0.91
N PHE A 34 -47.53 12.25 -1.15
CA PHE A 34 -46.11 12.63 -0.90
C PHE A 34 -45.77 12.55 0.59
N VAL A 35 -46.62 13.08 1.46
CA VAL A 35 -46.43 12.99 2.93
C VAL A 35 -46.42 11.53 3.40
N ARG A 36 -47.36 10.69 2.89
CA ARG A 36 -47.34 9.24 3.19
C ARG A 36 -46.07 8.56 2.72
N PHE A 37 -45.61 8.87 1.50
CA PHE A 37 -44.36 8.35 0.98
C PHE A 37 -43.17 8.78 1.86
N LEU A 38 -43.10 10.06 2.23
CA LEU A 38 -42.05 10.58 3.14
C LEU A 38 -42.09 9.88 4.50
N LEU A 39 -43.26 9.69 5.09
CA LEU A 39 -43.40 8.98 6.36
C LEU A 39 -42.96 7.53 6.27
N LEU A 40 -43.29 6.83 5.18
CA LEU A 40 -42.85 5.46 4.95
C LEU A 40 -41.33 5.37 4.78
N THR A 41 -40.70 6.31 4.05
CA THR A 41 -39.24 6.34 3.90
C THR A 41 -38.54 6.63 5.22
N VAL A 42 -39.03 7.57 6.02
CA VAL A 42 -38.50 7.86 7.35
C VAL A 42 -38.67 6.66 8.30
N LEU A 43 -39.84 6.02 8.30
CA LEU A 43 -40.08 4.84 9.12
C LEU A 43 -39.18 3.67 8.71
N SER A 44 -38.99 3.42 7.40
CA SER A 44 -38.08 2.42 6.88
C SER A 44 -36.63 2.70 7.29
N ALA A 45 -36.15 3.94 7.14
CA ALA A 45 -34.83 4.34 7.58
C ALA A 45 -34.62 4.13 9.09
N ALA A 46 -35.62 4.53 9.92
CA ALA A 46 -35.53 4.31 11.35
C ALA A 46 -35.47 2.82 11.72
N THR A 47 -36.23 1.98 11.03
CA THR A 47 -36.19 0.52 11.24
C THR A 47 -34.82 -0.06 10.88
N LEU A 48 -34.22 0.37 9.79
CA LEU A 48 -32.86 -0.06 9.39
C LEU A 48 -31.80 0.35 10.41
N VAL A 49 -31.88 1.58 10.94
CA VAL A 49 -30.96 2.05 11.99
C VAL A 49 -31.12 1.23 13.27
N LEU A 50 -32.37 0.97 13.73
CA LEU A 50 -32.61 0.14 14.89
C LEU A 50 -32.10 -1.29 14.71
N LEU A 51 -32.27 -1.86 13.51
CA LEU A 51 -31.74 -3.17 13.18
C LEU A 51 -30.20 -3.16 13.19
N ALA A 52 -29.54 -2.17 12.58
CA ALA A 52 -28.10 -2.03 12.58
C ALA A 52 -27.50 -1.91 13.99
N LEU A 53 -28.18 -1.22 14.89
CA LEU A 53 -27.77 -1.06 16.29
C LEU A 53 -28.19 -2.22 17.20
N SER A 54 -28.87 -3.23 16.67
CA SER A 54 -29.29 -4.40 17.45
C SER A 54 -28.10 -5.29 17.83
N PRO A 55 -28.24 -6.14 18.88
CA PRO A 55 -27.20 -7.12 19.28
C PRO A 55 -26.85 -8.14 18.19
N LEU A 56 -27.64 -8.21 17.11
CA LEU A 56 -27.37 -9.08 15.96
C LEU A 56 -26.01 -8.77 15.31
N PHE A 57 -25.59 -7.50 15.33
CA PHE A 57 -24.33 -7.03 14.75
C PHE A 57 -23.24 -6.80 15.81
N ASN A 58 -23.37 -7.38 17.00
CA ASN A 58 -22.28 -7.36 17.96
C ASN A 58 -21.20 -8.35 17.53
N ILE A 59 -19.94 -7.89 17.53
CA ILE A 59 -18.76 -8.65 17.10
C ILE A 59 -18.58 -9.85 18.05
N LYS A 60 -18.71 -11.06 17.53
CA LYS A 60 -18.52 -12.32 18.28
C LYS A 60 -17.21 -13.02 17.92
N TRP A 61 -16.66 -12.75 16.76
CA TRP A 61 -15.40 -13.32 16.30
C TRP A 61 -14.69 -12.37 15.35
N ILE A 62 -13.37 -12.45 15.33
CA ILE A 62 -12.49 -11.73 14.41
C ILE A 62 -11.57 -12.78 13.81
N GLU A 63 -11.49 -12.82 12.49
CA GLU A 63 -10.63 -13.72 11.73
C GLU A 63 -9.63 -12.88 10.94
N VAL A 64 -8.35 -13.19 11.08
CA VAL A 64 -7.26 -12.53 10.36
C VAL A 64 -6.70 -13.51 9.33
N SER A 65 -6.38 -13.02 8.15
CA SER A 65 -5.80 -13.82 7.07
C SER A 65 -4.82 -13.03 6.23
N GLY A 66 -3.84 -13.73 5.63
CA GLY A 66 -2.80 -13.14 4.80
C GLY A 66 -1.59 -12.60 5.57
N ASN A 67 -1.56 -12.79 6.89
CA ASN A 67 -0.46 -12.43 7.76
C ASN A 67 0.57 -13.57 7.85
N ASN A 68 1.83 -13.21 7.81
CA ASN A 68 2.99 -14.08 7.97
C ASN A 68 3.96 -13.52 9.02
N HIS A 69 4.16 -12.21 9.00
CA HIS A 69 5.08 -11.52 9.90
C HIS A 69 4.43 -11.24 11.25
N TYR A 70 3.22 -10.67 11.24
CA TYR A 70 2.45 -10.42 12.46
C TYR A 70 1.54 -11.60 12.77
N ASN A 71 1.31 -11.86 14.08
CA ASN A 71 0.27 -12.78 14.49
C ASN A 71 -1.11 -12.08 14.55
N ASP A 72 -2.19 -12.88 14.63
CA ASP A 72 -3.57 -12.37 14.62
C ASP A 72 -3.86 -11.37 15.74
N ASN A 73 -3.29 -11.62 16.94
CA ASN A 73 -3.49 -10.75 18.09
C ASN A 73 -2.85 -9.38 17.88
N GLU A 74 -1.64 -9.33 17.31
CA GLU A 74 -0.94 -8.07 17.03
C GLU A 74 -1.71 -7.18 16.04
N ILE A 75 -2.38 -7.77 15.06
CA ILE A 75 -3.21 -7.04 14.09
C ILE A 75 -4.52 -6.61 14.71
N THR A 76 -5.15 -7.50 15.48
CA THR A 76 -6.45 -7.24 16.12
C THR A 76 -6.34 -6.13 17.16
N GLU A 77 -5.25 -6.11 17.96
CA GLU A 77 -5.01 -5.10 18.99
C GLU A 77 -5.03 -3.66 18.43
N VAL A 78 -4.37 -3.45 17.28
CA VAL A 78 -4.29 -2.11 16.66
C VAL A 78 -5.51 -1.78 15.80
N SER A 79 -6.41 -2.73 15.57
CA SER A 79 -7.61 -2.53 14.76
C SER A 79 -8.68 -1.65 15.43
N ASN A 80 -8.59 -1.43 16.75
CA ASN A 80 -9.62 -0.79 17.58
C ASN A 80 -10.97 -1.52 17.59
N LEU A 81 -11.00 -2.78 17.19
CA LEU A 81 -12.20 -3.63 17.25
C LEU A 81 -12.26 -4.35 18.59
N ILE A 82 -13.40 -4.27 19.25
CA ILE A 82 -13.63 -4.88 20.57
C ILE A 82 -14.74 -5.91 20.46
N MET A 83 -14.46 -7.13 20.91
CA MET A 83 -15.46 -8.19 21.03
C MET A 83 -16.64 -7.75 21.86
N GLY A 84 -17.85 -8.08 21.43
CA GLY A 84 -19.10 -7.66 22.10
C GLY A 84 -19.63 -6.29 21.68
N ASN A 85 -18.80 -5.42 21.12
CA ASN A 85 -19.26 -4.11 20.61
C ASN A 85 -20.04 -4.28 19.30
N ASN A 86 -21.02 -3.38 19.10
CA ASN A 86 -21.77 -3.37 17.86
C ASN A 86 -20.93 -2.80 16.71
N TRP A 87 -20.87 -3.52 15.58
CA TRP A 87 -20.10 -3.15 14.39
C TRP A 87 -20.38 -1.73 13.88
N PHE A 88 -21.66 -1.38 13.71
CA PHE A 88 -22.06 -0.08 13.16
C PHE A 88 -21.78 1.07 14.14
N ARG A 89 -21.89 0.81 15.46
CA ARG A 89 -21.54 1.80 16.48
C ARG A 89 -20.04 2.06 16.53
N THR A 90 -19.21 1.02 16.40
CA THR A 90 -17.75 1.13 16.40
C THR A 90 -17.23 1.91 15.18
N ASN A 91 -17.85 1.69 14.01
CA ASN A 91 -17.41 2.33 12.77
C ASN A 91 -18.03 3.72 12.52
N GLY A 92 -18.92 4.18 13.42
CA GLY A 92 -19.64 5.44 13.25
C GLY A 92 -20.61 5.42 12.05
N LEU A 93 -21.12 6.60 11.71
CA LEU A 93 -22.05 6.78 10.58
C LEU A 93 -21.31 7.14 9.26
N ASP A 94 -20.06 6.70 9.09
CA ASP A 94 -19.38 6.93 7.82
C ASP A 94 -20.07 6.17 6.68
N PHE A 95 -20.60 6.95 5.72
CA PHE A 95 -21.39 6.41 4.61
C PHE A 95 -20.61 5.35 3.80
N LYS A 96 -19.30 5.55 3.60
CA LYS A 96 -18.47 4.57 2.87
C LYS A 96 -18.34 3.26 3.64
N SER A 97 -18.11 3.34 4.94
CA SER A 97 -18.03 2.16 5.81
C SER A 97 -19.33 1.38 5.84
N ILE A 98 -20.48 2.08 5.91
CA ILE A 98 -21.81 1.44 5.90
C ILE A 98 -22.09 0.74 4.57
N VAL A 99 -21.91 1.45 3.43
CA VAL A 99 -22.23 0.91 2.09
C VAL A 99 -21.33 -0.25 1.70
N LEU A 100 -20.05 -0.18 2.09
CA LEU A 100 -19.05 -1.20 1.74
C LEU A 100 -18.94 -2.31 2.80
N PHE A 101 -19.65 -2.19 3.93
CA PHE A 101 -19.50 -3.06 5.10
C PHE A 101 -18.03 -3.20 5.52
N ARG A 102 -17.27 -2.08 5.46
CA ARG A 102 -15.83 -2.01 5.77
C ARG A 102 -15.57 -1.05 6.91
N SER A 103 -14.56 -1.34 7.74
CA SER A 103 -14.05 -0.44 8.76
C SER A 103 -12.83 0.32 8.27
N ILE A 104 -13.04 1.42 7.55
CA ILE A 104 -11.94 2.25 7.03
C ILE A 104 -11.07 2.81 8.16
N GLN A 105 -11.66 3.08 9.33
CA GLN A 105 -10.91 3.55 10.49
C GLN A 105 -9.97 2.47 11.03
N SER A 106 -10.43 1.23 11.15
CA SER A 106 -9.59 0.10 11.57
C SER A 106 -8.49 -0.19 10.55
N GLU A 107 -8.80 -0.12 9.24
CA GLU A 107 -7.81 -0.28 8.18
C GLU A 107 -6.67 0.72 8.32
N LYS A 108 -6.98 2.02 8.46
CA LYS A 108 -5.99 3.07 8.67
C LYS A 108 -5.18 2.86 9.95
N SER A 109 -5.84 2.45 11.04
CA SER A 109 -5.15 2.20 12.31
C SER A 109 -4.15 1.05 12.19
N ILE A 110 -4.51 -0.04 11.50
CA ILE A 110 -3.61 -1.17 11.26
C ILE A 110 -2.43 -0.74 10.37
N GLU A 111 -2.68 -0.05 9.26
CA GLU A 111 -1.64 0.41 8.34
C GLU A 111 -0.64 1.36 9.03
N GLN A 112 -1.11 2.26 9.88
CA GLN A 112 -0.26 3.23 10.59
C GLN A 112 0.60 2.59 11.69
N ASN A 113 0.09 1.55 12.36
CA ASN A 113 0.76 0.95 13.52
C ASN A 113 1.51 -0.35 13.20
N ARG A 114 1.44 -0.84 11.96
CA ARG A 114 2.09 -2.08 11.52
C ARG A 114 2.83 -1.88 10.20
N PRO A 115 4.11 -1.49 10.23
CA PRO A 115 4.91 -1.14 9.04
C PRO A 115 4.97 -2.20 7.94
N TYR A 116 4.90 -3.49 8.32
CA TYR A 116 4.87 -4.56 7.33
C TYR A 116 3.52 -4.69 6.63
N ILE A 117 2.46 -4.03 7.09
CA ILE A 117 1.17 -4.09 6.38
C ILE A 117 1.21 -3.17 5.16
N LYS A 118 1.15 -3.77 3.98
CA LYS A 118 1.06 -3.07 2.69
C LYS A 118 -0.37 -2.65 2.38
N LYS A 119 -1.32 -3.51 2.71
CA LYS A 119 -2.74 -3.31 2.43
C LYS A 119 -3.57 -4.12 3.41
N VAL A 120 -4.66 -3.56 3.87
CA VAL A 120 -5.60 -4.25 4.74
C VAL A 120 -7.04 -3.97 4.32
N PHE A 121 -7.90 -4.96 4.50
CA PHE A 121 -9.34 -4.84 4.35
C PHE A 121 -10.02 -5.41 5.58
N VAL A 122 -10.77 -4.57 6.28
CA VAL A 122 -11.55 -4.94 7.45
C VAL A 122 -13.03 -4.93 7.09
N LYS A 123 -13.64 -6.10 6.98
CA LYS A 123 -15.03 -6.27 6.51
C LYS A 123 -15.89 -6.97 7.56
N LEU A 124 -17.17 -6.58 7.59
CA LEU A 124 -18.16 -7.32 8.37
C LEU A 124 -18.31 -8.74 7.82
N GLY A 125 -18.02 -9.74 8.66
CA GLY A 125 -18.37 -11.14 8.46
C GLY A 125 -19.79 -11.36 8.96
N PHE A 126 -20.75 -11.27 8.04
CA PHE A 126 -22.18 -11.20 8.35
C PHE A 126 -22.69 -12.42 9.13
N PRO A 127 -23.55 -12.25 10.17
CA PRO A 127 -24.04 -10.97 10.71
C PRO A 127 -23.17 -10.38 11.83
N ASN A 128 -22.29 -11.16 12.49
CA ASN A 128 -21.65 -10.83 13.76
C ASN A 128 -20.16 -11.14 13.84
N GLY A 129 -19.49 -11.25 12.73
CA GLY A 129 -18.04 -11.46 12.65
C GLY A 129 -17.32 -10.30 11.99
N VAL A 130 -16.00 -10.33 12.04
CA VAL A 130 -15.12 -9.44 11.30
C VAL A 130 -14.02 -10.25 10.61
N ASN A 131 -13.86 -10.02 9.31
CA ASN A 131 -12.76 -10.55 8.53
C ASN A 131 -11.74 -9.45 8.28
N ILE A 132 -10.50 -9.66 8.71
CA ILE A 132 -9.34 -8.80 8.46
C ILE A 132 -8.45 -9.52 7.46
N ASN A 133 -8.40 -9.03 6.22
CA ASN A 133 -7.51 -9.58 5.20
C ASN A 133 -6.35 -8.61 5.01
N VAL A 134 -5.13 -9.08 5.25
CA VAL A 134 -3.92 -8.28 5.11
C VAL A 134 -3.05 -8.76 3.95
N THR A 135 -2.27 -7.85 3.40
CA THR A 135 -1.16 -8.16 2.52
C THR A 135 0.06 -7.53 3.16
N GLU A 136 1.07 -8.32 3.45
CA GLU A 136 2.29 -7.85 4.07
C GLU A 136 3.36 -7.48 3.04
N ARG A 137 4.27 -6.60 3.45
CA ARG A 137 5.47 -6.20 2.73
C ARG A 137 6.59 -7.18 3.04
N GLU A 138 7.44 -7.44 2.05
CA GLU A 138 8.63 -8.26 2.23
C GLU A 138 9.87 -7.39 2.14
N PRO A 139 10.83 -7.51 3.08
CA PRO A 139 12.08 -6.78 3.00
C PRO A 139 12.94 -7.35 1.86
N ILE A 140 13.54 -6.47 1.05
CA ILE A 140 14.42 -6.84 -0.07
C ILE A 140 15.86 -6.37 0.10
N ALA A 141 16.11 -5.40 0.99
CA ALA A 141 17.45 -4.88 1.22
C ALA A 141 17.61 -4.41 2.67
N ILE A 142 18.88 -4.28 3.06
CA ILE A 142 19.33 -3.78 4.35
C ILE A 142 20.06 -2.46 4.12
N ILE A 143 19.70 -1.44 4.91
CA ILE A 143 20.37 -0.15 4.91
C ILE A 143 21.09 0.02 6.25
N PRO A 144 22.43 0.09 6.30
CA PRO A 144 23.13 0.47 7.52
C PRO A 144 22.74 1.88 7.96
N TYR A 145 22.33 2.05 9.21
CA TYR A 145 21.84 3.32 9.73
C TYR A 145 22.25 3.49 11.20
N SER A 146 23.18 4.42 11.48
CA SER A 146 23.73 4.60 12.82
C SER A 146 24.13 3.25 13.45
N ASP A 147 23.65 2.95 14.66
CA ASP A 147 23.95 1.70 15.38
C ASP A 147 23.01 0.53 15.05
N SER A 148 22.20 0.67 14.01
CA SER A 148 21.21 -0.32 13.58
C SER A 148 21.22 -0.55 12.07
N ASN A 149 20.37 -1.44 11.62
CA ASN A 149 20.14 -1.71 10.21
C ASN A 149 18.64 -1.59 9.94
N LEU A 150 18.28 -0.83 8.92
CA LEU A 150 16.90 -0.71 8.47
C LEU A 150 16.60 -1.76 7.42
N LEU A 151 15.42 -2.36 7.50
CA LEU A 151 14.88 -3.24 6.48
C LEU A 151 13.94 -2.44 5.57
N ILE A 152 14.12 -2.55 4.27
CA ILE A 152 13.36 -1.81 3.27
C ILE A 152 12.70 -2.75 2.26
N ASP A 153 11.45 -2.45 1.86
CA ASP A 153 10.73 -3.22 0.85
C ASP A 153 11.01 -2.73 -0.58
N ALA A 154 10.43 -3.40 -1.58
CA ALA A 154 10.60 -3.08 -2.99
C ALA A 154 10.05 -1.70 -3.41
N GLU A 155 9.17 -1.11 -2.62
CA GLU A 155 8.58 0.21 -2.88
C GLU A 155 9.32 1.36 -2.18
N GLY A 156 10.28 1.02 -1.32
CA GLY A 156 11.08 1.97 -0.56
C GLY A 156 10.49 2.30 0.82
N TYR A 157 9.63 1.45 1.37
CA TYR A 157 9.11 1.61 2.73
C TYR A 157 10.04 0.98 3.76
N ILE A 158 10.30 1.70 4.84
CA ILE A 158 11.10 1.22 5.96
C ILE A 158 10.22 0.37 6.86
N LEU A 159 10.58 -0.91 6.98
CA LEU A 159 9.76 -1.91 7.67
C LEU A 159 10.14 -2.10 9.12
N ASP A 160 11.45 -2.06 9.40
CA ASP A 160 11.97 -2.40 10.73
C ASP A 160 13.37 -1.79 10.93
N SER A 161 13.79 -1.66 12.19
CA SER A 161 15.14 -1.27 12.61
C SER A 161 15.71 -2.32 13.54
N LYS A 162 16.79 -2.99 13.15
CA LYS A 162 17.40 -4.10 13.92
C LYS A 162 18.90 -3.94 14.06
N LYS A 163 19.44 -4.26 15.21
CA LYS A 163 20.91 -4.34 15.40
C LYS A 163 21.48 -5.55 14.69
N ASP A 164 20.85 -6.70 14.84
CA ASP A 164 21.26 -7.94 14.18
C ASP A 164 20.34 -8.28 13.01
N VAL A 165 20.93 -8.36 11.85
CA VAL A 165 20.30 -8.72 10.57
C VAL A 165 20.89 -9.98 9.94
N SER A 166 21.71 -10.74 10.67
CA SER A 166 22.42 -11.93 10.17
C SER A 166 21.49 -13.01 9.62
N LYS A 167 20.27 -13.09 10.16
CA LYS A 167 19.24 -14.03 9.69
C LYS A 167 18.65 -13.66 8.31
N TYR A 168 18.81 -12.40 7.89
CA TYR A 168 18.29 -11.93 6.60
C TYR A 168 19.39 -12.08 5.54
N ARG A 169 19.14 -12.92 4.54
CA ARG A 169 20.04 -13.07 3.38
C ARG A 169 19.74 -12.01 2.33
N LEU A 170 19.83 -10.74 2.73
CA LEU A 170 19.49 -9.60 1.90
C LEU A 170 20.74 -8.79 1.58
N LEU A 171 20.75 -8.17 0.40
CA LEU A 171 21.82 -7.26 -0.01
C LEU A 171 21.79 -5.98 0.82
N ARG A 172 22.99 -5.45 1.09
CA ARG A 172 23.13 -4.14 1.72
C ARG A 172 23.18 -3.06 0.65
N ILE A 173 22.49 -1.97 0.89
CA ILE A 173 22.57 -0.75 0.09
C ILE A 173 23.29 0.33 0.90
N GLN A 174 24.24 1.03 0.28
CA GLN A 174 24.92 2.20 0.82
C GLN A 174 24.62 3.44 -0.02
N GLY A 175 24.78 4.63 0.56
CA GLY A 175 24.62 5.90 -0.14
C GLY A 175 23.21 6.47 -0.17
N LEU A 176 22.30 5.95 0.65
CA LEU A 176 21.05 6.62 0.95
C LEU A 176 21.25 7.58 2.13
N ASP A 177 20.66 8.77 2.01
CA ASP A 177 20.67 9.81 3.02
C ASP A 177 19.32 9.81 3.75
N LEU A 178 19.25 9.06 4.86
CA LEU A 178 18.01 8.75 5.56
C LEU A 178 17.72 9.73 6.69
N ASP A 179 17.84 11.03 6.43
CA ASP A 179 17.43 12.03 7.39
C ASP A 179 15.92 11.91 7.71
N ASN A 180 15.59 11.75 8.99
CA ASN A 180 14.20 11.64 9.50
C ASN A 180 13.39 10.46 8.95
N CYS A 181 13.98 9.29 8.84
CA CYS A 181 13.23 8.09 8.43
C CYS A 181 12.40 7.52 9.60
N GLU A 182 11.13 7.27 9.34
CA GLU A 182 10.21 6.65 10.28
C GLU A 182 9.76 5.27 9.76
N LEU A 183 9.51 4.35 10.69
CA LEU A 183 8.97 3.03 10.33
C LEU A 183 7.58 3.18 9.67
N GLY A 184 7.34 2.42 8.62
CA GLY A 184 6.09 2.47 7.86
C GLY A 184 6.02 3.60 6.84
N GLN A 185 7.06 4.44 6.72
CA GLN A 185 7.14 5.49 5.72
C GLN A 185 8.10 5.14 4.58
N ALA A 186 7.84 5.69 3.42
CA ALA A 186 8.74 5.55 2.27
C ALA A 186 9.91 6.54 2.40
N VAL A 187 11.07 6.12 1.93
CA VAL A 187 12.23 7.02 1.79
C VAL A 187 11.89 8.24 0.93
N ASN A 188 12.60 9.34 1.13
CA ASN A 188 12.39 10.58 0.39
C ASN A 188 12.58 10.39 -1.14
N ALA A 189 12.23 11.41 -1.93
CA ALA A 189 12.23 11.32 -3.40
C ALA A 189 13.64 11.15 -4.00
N GLU A 190 14.68 11.68 -3.34
CA GLU A 190 16.07 11.55 -3.80
C GLU A 190 16.60 10.15 -3.52
N ASP A 191 16.44 9.66 -2.30
CA ASP A 191 16.80 8.29 -1.94
C ASP A 191 16.01 7.27 -2.73
N LYS A 192 14.76 7.55 -3.06
CA LYS A 192 13.96 6.69 -3.95
C LYS A 192 14.56 6.59 -5.35
N LYS A 193 15.18 7.64 -5.88
CA LYS A 193 15.90 7.57 -7.16
C LYS A 193 17.12 6.66 -7.02
N LYS A 194 17.96 6.85 -5.99
CA LYS A 194 19.13 6.00 -5.71
C LYS A 194 18.70 4.54 -5.48
N PHE A 195 17.67 4.31 -4.69
CA PHE A 195 17.10 2.98 -4.45
C PHE A 195 16.61 2.29 -5.73
N ASN A 196 15.98 3.02 -6.65
CA ASN A 196 15.59 2.47 -7.95
C ASN A 196 16.80 2.08 -8.80
N LYS A 197 17.94 2.79 -8.69
CA LYS A 197 19.18 2.40 -9.37
C LYS A 197 19.80 1.17 -8.74
N PHE A 198 19.80 1.06 -7.43
CA PHE A 198 20.15 -0.17 -6.72
C PHE A 198 19.36 -1.38 -7.25
N LYS A 199 18.04 -1.28 -7.35
CA LYS A 199 17.21 -2.37 -7.91
C LYS A 199 17.57 -2.68 -9.35
N MET A 200 17.83 -1.67 -10.16
CA MET A 200 18.25 -1.84 -11.56
C MET A 200 19.57 -2.61 -11.66
N VAL A 201 20.56 -2.27 -10.83
CA VAL A 201 21.84 -3.00 -10.79
C VAL A 201 21.63 -4.46 -10.43
N ILE A 202 20.80 -4.75 -9.43
CA ILE A 202 20.46 -6.13 -9.06
C ILE A 202 19.84 -6.89 -10.23
N GLU A 203 18.88 -6.29 -10.93
CA GLU A 203 18.23 -6.93 -12.07
C GLU A 203 19.21 -7.18 -13.23
N GLU A 204 20.15 -6.28 -13.50
CA GLU A 204 21.18 -6.51 -14.50
C GLU A 204 22.13 -7.65 -14.08
N ILE A 205 22.53 -7.72 -12.81
CA ILE A 205 23.32 -8.84 -12.28
C ILE A 205 22.57 -10.16 -12.44
N LYS A 206 21.28 -10.20 -12.07
CA LYS A 206 20.44 -11.40 -12.23
C LYS A 206 20.32 -11.85 -13.67
N LYS A 207 20.22 -10.93 -14.63
CA LYS A 207 20.19 -11.27 -16.06
C LYS A 207 21.44 -12.02 -16.48
N VAL A 208 22.62 -11.52 -16.07
CA VAL A 208 23.91 -12.17 -16.38
C VAL A 208 24.06 -13.50 -15.64
N ASP A 209 23.63 -13.57 -14.38
CA ASP A 209 23.70 -14.80 -13.59
C ASP A 209 22.76 -15.92 -14.10
N ASN A 210 21.64 -15.55 -14.71
CA ASN A 210 20.65 -16.48 -15.28
C ASN A 210 20.92 -16.83 -16.76
N ASP A 211 21.95 -16.25 -17.38
CA ASP A 211 22.31 -16.59 -18.74
C ASP A 211 22.83 -18.02 -18.80
N LYS A 212 22.17 -18.85 -19.62
CA LYS A 212 22.50 -20.29 -19.77
C LYS A 212 23.90 -20.57 -20.32
N VAL A 213 24.57 -19.57 -20.87
CA VAL A 213 25.95 -19.67 -21.35
C VAL A 213 26.93 -19.83 -20.19
N TYR A 214 26.53 -19.43 -18.98
CA TYR A 214 27.41 -19.42 -17.82
C TYR A 214 27.06 -20.51 -16.80
N ASP A 215 28.09 -20.95 -16.08
CA ASP A 215 27.95 -21.87 -14.96
C ASP A 215 27.19 -21.16 -13.80
N SER A 216 26.09 -21.72 -13.38
CA SER A 216 25.25 -21.19 -12.28
C SER A 216 25.96 -21.22 -10.91
N SER A 217 27.05 -21.99 -10.76
CA SER A 217 27.89 -21.98 -9.55
C SER A 217 28.63 -20.65 -9.39
N LYS A 218 28.92 -19.96 -10.51
CA LYS A 218 29.67 -18.70 -10.59
C LYS A 218 28.72 -17.50 -10.69
N ALA A 219 27.67 -17.45 -9.88
CA ALA A 219 26.70 -16.33 -9.84
C ALA A 219 27.26 -15.13 -9.06
N ILE A 220 27.38 -13.97 -9.70
CA ILE A 220 27.91 -12.73 -9.10
C ILE A 220 27.13 -12.35 -7.85
N LEU A 221 25.80 -12.43 -7.92
CA LEU A 221 24.91 -11.96 -6.86
C LEU A 221 25.15 -12.66 -5.51
N LYS A 222 25.62 -13.90 -5.53
CA LYS A 222 25.97 -14.67 -4.31
C LYS A 222 27.18 -14.11 -3.56
N HIS A 223 28.03 -13.38 -4.27
CA HIS A 223 29.27 -12.80 -3.75
C HIS A 223 29.14 -11.32 -3.42
N VAL A 224 28.00 -10.68 -3.77
CA VAL A 224 27.77 -9.26 -3.47
C VAL A 224 27.47 -9.07 -1.99
N ASN A 225 28.29 -8.28 -1.30
CA ASN A 225 28.09 -7.88 0.08
C ASN A 225 27.24 -6.61 0.19
N TYR A 226 27.56 -5.60 -0.62
CA TYR A 226 26.81 -4.37 -0.71
C TYR A 226 26.89 -3.75 -2.11
N ILE A 227 25.94 -2.89 -2.41
CA ILE A 227 25.94 -2.00 -3.57
C ILE A 227 25.86 -0.57 -3.05
N ASP A 228 26.81 0.27 -3.46
CA ASP A 228 26.91 1.67 -3.11
C ASP A 228 26.38 2.53 -4.26
N VAL A 229 25.33 3.30 -3.98
CA VAL A 229 24.65 4.22 -4.90
C VAL A 229 24.76 5.68 -4.45
N SER A 230 25.72 6.00 -3.59
CA SER A 230 25.97 7.37 -3.14
C SER A 230 26.26 8.30 -4.31
N ASP A 231 27.06 7.84 -5.28
CA ASP A 231 27.32 8.51 -6.55
C ASP A 231 26.80 7.65 -7.71
N LEU A 232 25.82 8.17 -8.45
CA LEU A 232 25.22 7.47 -9.59
C LEU A 232 26.12 7.45 -10.83
N ASP A 233 27.17 8.26 -10.86
CA ASP A 233 28.18 8.24 -11.90
C ASP A 233 29.31 7.24 -11.60
N ASN A 234 29.37 6.73 -10.37
CA ASN A 234 30.36 5.79 -9.87
C ASN A 234 29.72 4.70 -8.99
N ILE A 235 28.84 3.90 -9.55
CA ILE A 235 28.23 2.76 -8.84
C ILE A 235 29.31 1.78 -8.42
N CYS A 236 29.40 1.50 -7.12
CA CYS A 236 30.35 0.54 -6.58
C CYS A 236 29.63 -0.69 -6.00
N ILE A 237 30.24 -1.85 -6.17
CA ILE A 237 29.83 -3.09 -5.51
C ILE A 237 31.01 -3.70 -4.75
N SER A 238 30.73 -4.42 -3.67
CA SER A 238 31.72 -5.20 -2.94
C SER A 238 31.47 -6.68 -3.14
N LEU A 239 32.48 -7.42 -3.52
CA LEU A 239 32.44 -8.86 -3.72
C LEU A 239 33.29 -9.57 -2.66
N ASP A 240 32.69 -10.53 -1.93
CA ASP A 240 33.33 -11.33 -0.86
C ASP A 240 34.06 -10.50 0.21
N SER A 241 33.67 -9.23 0.38
CA SER A 241 34.37 -8.26 1.25
C SER A 241 35.86 -8.08 0.92
N ARG A 242 36.30 -8.49 -0.26
CA ARG A 242 37.72 -8.47 -0.70
C ARG A 242 37.98 -7.65 -1.97
N VAL A 243 37.02 -7.62 -2.90
CA VAL A 243 37.17 -6.86 -4.13
C VAL A 243 36.08 -5.78 -4.18
N LYS A 244 36.50 -4.52 -4.20
CA LYS A 244 35.64 -3.39 -4.47
C LYS A 244 35.66 -3.10 -5.96
N VAL A 245 34.52 -3.01 -6.59
CA VAL A 245 34.36 -2.82 -8.02
C VAL A 245 33.67 -1.51 -8.32
N ASN A 246 34.29 -0.61 -9.06
CA ASN A 246 33.63 0.56 -9.63
C ASN A 246 33.06 0.20 -11.01
N LEU A 247 31.74 0.12 -11.10
CA LEU A 247 31.03 -0.16 -12.34
C LEU A 247 30.83 1.10 -13.22
N GLY A 248 31.17 2.30 -12.69
CA GLY A 248 30.98 3.57 -13.38
C GLY A 248 29.52 4.04 -13.36
N ASN A 249 29.16 4.86 -14.36
CA ASN A 249 27.81 5.44 -14.44
C ASN A 249 26.74 4.36 -14.52
N TYR A 250 25.66 4.56 -13.76
CA TYR A 250 24.55 3.60 -13.71
C TYR A 250 23.96 3.22 -15.09
N LYS A 251 24.06 4.12 -16.09
CA LYS A 251 23.58 3.87 -17.46
C LYS A 251 24.43 2.86 -18.22
N GLU A 252 25.65 2.68 -17.78
CA GLU A 252 26.63 1.78 -18.40
C GLU A 252 26.72 0.43 -17.68
N VAL A 253 26.04 0.30 -16.53
CA VAL A 253 25.92 -0.98 -15.84
C VAL A 253 24.97 -1.87 -16.63
N GLY A 254 25.52 -2.77 -17.41
CA GLY A 254 24.75 -3.69 -18.26
C GLY A 254 25.48 -5.01 -18.46
N SER A 255 24.88 -5.89 -19.26
CA SER A 255 25.37 -7.27 -19.46
C SER A 255 26.83 -7.34 -19.86
N TYR A 256 27.32 -6.42 -20.68
CA TYR A 256 28.73 -6.41 -21.11
C TYR A 256 29.69 -6.23 -19.94
N ARG A 257 29.54 -5.18 -19.12
CA ARG A 257 30.41 -4.93 -17.95
C ARG A 257 30.30 -6.04 -16.92
N LEU A 258 29.09 -6.52 -16.67
CA LEU A 258 28.87 -7.58 -15.68
C LEU A 258 29.37 -8.93 -16.12
N SER A 259 29.28 -9.28 -17.42
CA SER A 259 29.91 -10.49 -17.97
C SER A 259 31.44 -10.43 -17.88
N PHE A 260 32.00 -9.24 -18.13
CA PHE A 260 33.44 -9.03 -17.98
C PHE A 260 33.87 -9.10 -16.51
N LEU A 261 33.12 -8.50 -15.62
CA LEU A 261 33.33 -8.63 -14.18
C LEU A 261 33.35 -10.09 -13.74
N ARG A 262 32.37 -10.88 -14.21
CA ARG A 262 32.28 -12.31 -13.93
C ARG A 262 33.54 -13.06 -14.38
N GLU A 263 33.99 -12.81 -15.61
CA GLU A 263 35.18 -13.43 -16.13
C GLU A 263 36.43 -13.07 -15.30
N VAL A 264 36.61 -11.81 -14.94
CA VAL A 264 37.73 -11.37 -14.12
C VAL A 264 37.64 -11.95 -12.72
N PHE A 265 36.52 -11.84 -12.06
CA PHE A 265 36.34 -12.24 -10.65
C PHE A 265 36.54 -13.76 -10.46
N PHE A 266 35.98 -14.59 -11.33
CA PHE A 266 36.00 -16.05 -11.16
C PHE A 266 37.15 -16.75 -11.87
N ASN A 267 37.74 -16.16 -12.92
CA ASN A 267 38.70 -16.85 -13.74
C ASN A 267 40.08 -16.17 -13.76
N LYS A 268 40.24 -14.92 -13.32
CA LYS A 268 41.50 -14.19 -13.33
C LYS A 268 42.04 -13.87 -11.95
N LEU A 269 41.13 -13.56 -11.01
CA LEU A 269 41.51 -13.27 -9.62
C LEU A 269 41.56 -14.57 -8.80
N GLN A 270 42.53 -14.65 -7.91
CA GLN A 270 42.62 -15.72 -6.91
C GLN A 270 41.71 -15.37 -5.72
N GLU A 271 41.31 -16.36 -4.92
CA GLU A 271 40.47 -16.15 -3.72
C GLU A 271 41.18 -15.27 -2.68
N THR A 272 42.49 -15.22 -2.68
CA THR A 272 43.32 -14.40 -1.80
C THR A 272 43.49 -12.96 -2.26
N ASP A 273 43.18 -12.66 -3.54
CA ASP A 273 43.39 -11.32 -4.10
C ASP A 273 42.39 -10.34 -3.48
N LYS A 274 42.94 -9.23 -2.97
CA LYS A 274 42.18 -8.08 -2.44
C LYS A 274 42.55 -6.85 -3.23
N GLY A 275 41.57 -5.99 -3.48
CA GLY A 275 41.83 -4.75 -4.21
C GLY A 275 40.61 -4.11 -4.83
N TYR A 276 40.92 -3.20 -5.74
CA TYR A 276 39.97 -2.36 -6.42
C TYR A 276 39.95 -2.66 -7.92
N LEU A 277 38.79 -2.95 -8.47
CA LEU A 277 38.56 -3.19 -9.89
C LEU A 277 37.79 -2.02 -10.49
N ASP A 278 38.39 -1.30 -11.44
CA ASP A 278 37.84 -0.08 -12.02
C ASP A 278 37.48 -0.28 -13.49
N PHE A 279 36.18 -0.06 -13.80
CA PHE A 279 35.63 -0.09 -15.16
C PHE A 279 35.57 1.29 -15.82
N THR A 280 36.04 2.36 -15.16
CA THR A 280 35.89 3.75 -15.67
C THR A 280 37.14 4.20 -16.47
N THR A 281 38.27 3.54 -16.31
CA THR A 281 39.56 3.95 -16.85
C THR A 281 39.87 3.41 -18.26
N GLY A 282 38.87 3.04 -19.06
CA GLY A 282 39.06 2.58 -20.43
C GLY A 282 38.12 1.42 -20.82
N ASN A 283 38.46 0.76 -21.95
CA ASN A 283 37.65 -0.35 -22.49
C ASN A 283 37.79 -1.67 -21.72
N ARG A 284 38.77 -1.78 -20.82
CA ARG A 284 39.02 -2.96 -19.97
C ARG A 284 39.12 -2.53 -18.52
N PRO A 285 38.63 -3.33 -17.59
CA PRO A 285 38.76 -3.03 -16.17
C PRO A 285 40.23 -3.11 -15.75
N ASN A 286 40.64 -2.21 -14.87
CA ASN A 286 41.94 -2.18 -14.26
C ASN A 286 41.86 -2.69 -12.81
N PHE A 287 42.66 -3.72 -12.48
CA PHE A 287 42.72 -4.22 -11.11
C PHE A 287 43.90 -3.62 -10.37
N ILE A 288 43.65 -3.00 -9.24
CA ILE A 288 44.65 -2.38 -8.36
C ILE A 288 44.63 -3.20 -7.05
N PRO A 289 45.70 -4.01 -6.81
CA PRO A 289 45.77 -4.80 -5.58
C PRO A 289 45.96 -3.91 -4.36
N ASP A 290 45.37 -4.31 -3.24
CA ASP A 290 45.66 -3.71 -1.95
C ASP A 290 47.11 -4.00 -1.56
N LYS A 291 47.75 -3.04 -0.90
CA LYS A 291 49.16 -3.15 -0.47
C LYS A 291 49.27 -3.99 0.81
#